data_7ef3cc4ddecc33ef34a9301ef4a94862
#
_entry.id   7ef3cc4ddecc33ef34a9301ef4a94862
#
_cell.length_a   1.000
_cell.length_b   1.000
_cell.length_c   1.000
_cell.angle_alpha   90.00
_cell.angle_beta   90.00
_cell.angle_gamma   90.00
#
_symmetry.space_group_name_H-M   'P 1'
#
loop_
_entity.id
_entity.type
_entity.pdbx_description
1 polymer ?
#
loop_
_entity_poly.entity_id
_entity_poly.type
_entity_poly.pdbx_seq_one_letter_code
_entity_poly.pdbx_strand_id
1 'polypeptide(L)'
;MRMFPGSIPRWGNCRFTFDVDAGEYDWLVVYHDIPKDGNLLVEMELACPRRQTMLLTPEPSSITVYGTDYLKQFGTIVTYHEPWAVNHPNVVYCHPGMVWYYGYSYSQGTCTSYDEIKAEELQKQAAISTMCSSKSGRTTLHTKRVGFTDRLKADLPELEIFGHGVRYIDDKAEALRPYRYHIAIENHHALHHLTEKLTDAFLGHTLPFYHGAPNAADYFPKDSFIPIDITNYRQTLDIIKSTIANNEFEDRLPYIHEARRRALEEMNMFAIIDREITRQGGTFPGLQTGGVIRNRQTIRIKNPLVGIRSLSEKMYVKTRHGLRAFLGS
;
A
#
# COMPACT_ATOMS: atom_id res chain seq x y z
N MET A 1 -1.99 -1.17 17.09
CA MET A 1 -3.11 -0.37 17.66
C MET A 1 -3.22 1.03 17.07
N ARG A 2 -2.12 1.66 16.62
CA ARG A 2 -2.08 3.07 16.17
C ARG A 2 -3.04 3.44 15.03
N MET A 3 -3.53 2.48 14.25
CA MET A 3 -4.44 2.70 13.13
C MET A 3 -5.92 2.68 13.52
N PHE A 4 -6.24 2.49 14.79
CA PHE A 4 -7.61 2.47 15.28
C PHE A 4 -7.97 3.73 16.06
N PRO A 5 -9.21 4.26 15.88
CA PRO A 5 -9.75 5.30 16.75
C PRO A 5 -9.69 4.87 18.23
N GLY A 6 -9.23 5.76 19.10
CA GLY A 6 -9.04 5.49 20.53
C GLY A 6 -8.07 4.35 20.85
N SER A 7 -7.26 3.91 19.86
CA SER A 7 -6.42 2.71 19.96
C SER A 7 -7.19 1.42 20.32
N ILE A 8 -8.49 1.41 20.12
CA ILE A 8 -9.36 0.26 20.35
C ILE A 8 -9.43 -0.57 19.06
N PRO A 9 -9.12 -1.87 19.06
CA PRO A 9 -9.09 -2.71 17.86
C PRO A 9 -10.50 -3.02 17.35
N ARG A 10 -11.19 -1.97 16.93
CA ARG A 10 -12.53 -2.03 16.37
C ARG A 10 -12.66 -1.06 15.19
N TRP A 11 -13.32 -1.53 14.12
CA TRP A 11 -13.71 -0.71 12.99
C TRP A 11 -15.09 -1.14 12.52
N GLY A 12 -16.01 -0.19 12.39
CA GLY A 12 -17.38 -0.50 12.03
C GLY A 12 -18.00 -1.60 12.91
N ASN A 13 -18.39 -2.68 12.28
CA ASN A 13 -18.96 -3.85 12.95
C ASN A 13 -17.92 -4.90 13.36
N CYS A 14 -16.66 -4.73 12.93
CA CYS A 14 -15.59 -5.69 13.20
C CYS A 14 -14.82 -5.34 14.48
N ARG A 15 -14.59 -6.35 15.30
CA ARG A 15 -13.61 -6.34 16.39
C ARG A 15 -12.42 -7.21 15.99
N PHE A 16 -11.23 -6.65 16.13
CA PHE A 16 -10.00 -7.32 15.69
C PHE A 16 -9.24 -7.91 16.88
N THR A 17 -8.71 -9.11 16.70
CA THR A 17 -7.68 -9.69 17.55
C THR A 17 -6.42 -9.93 16.74
N PHE A 18 -5.25 -9.76 17.38
CA PHE A 18 -3.94 -10.05 16.79
C PHE A 18 -3.26 -11.21 17.51
N ASP A 19 -4.01 -11.89 18.37
CA ASP A 19 -3.56 -13.10 19.02
C ASP A 19 -3.56 -14.25 18.01
N VAL A 20 -2.39 -14.80 17.73
CA VAL A 20 -2.19 -15.91 16.80
C VAL A 20 -2.75 -17.24 17.34
N ASP A 21 -2.94 -17.32 18.65
CA ASP A 21 -3.47 -18.50 19.37
C ASP A 21 -4.98 -18.35 19.67
N ALA A 22 -5.64 -17.32 19.12
CA ALA A 22 -7.08 -17.14 19.31
C ALA A 22 -7.84 -18.36 18.82
N GLY A 23 -8.53 -19.06 19.73
CA GLY A 23 -9.31 -20.27 19.46
C GLY A 23 -10.68 -19.98 18.84
N GLU A 24 -11.18 -18.76 18.92
CA GLU A 24 -12.50 -18.36 18.45
C GLU A 24 -12.44 -17.07 17.64
N TYR A 25 -12.92 -17.10 16.41
CA TYR A 25 -13.09 -15.94 15.55
C TYR A 25 -14.08 -16.24 14.41
N ASP A 26 -14.78 -15.23 13.94
CA ASP A 26 -15.71 -15.37 12.81
C ASP A 26 -14.98 -15.31 11.47
N TRP A 27 -13.95 -14.46 11.35
CA TRP A 27 -13.18 -14.26 10.13
C TRP A 27 -11.68 -14.35 10.41
N LEU A 28 -10.97 -15.06 9.53
CA LEU A 28 -9.51 -14.99 9.47
C LEU A 28 -9.07 -14.06 8.34
N VAL A 29 -8.29 -13.05 8.68
CA VAL A 29 -7.68 -12.16 7.70
C VAL A 29 -6.18 -12.33 7.71
N VAL A 30 -5.61 -12.67 6.55
CA VAL A 30 -4.16 -12.82 6.37
C VAL A 30 -3.64 -11.67 5.53
N TYR A 31 -2.65 -10.97 6.04
CA TYR A 31 -1.93 -9.91 5.34
C TYR A 31 -0.62 -10.47 4.79
N HIS A 32 -0.50 -10.55 3.48
CA HIS A 32 0.66 -11.06 2.75
C HIS A 32 0.84 -12.58 2.83
N ASP A 33 1.22 -13.14 3.96
CA ASP A 33 1.45 -14.59 4.18
C ASP A 33 1.23 -14.93 5.66
N ILE A 34 1.05 -16.20 5.95
CA ILE A 34 0.99 -16.68 7.33
C ILE A 34 2.40 -16.58 7.92
N PRO A 35 2.57 -15.96 9.10
CA PRO A 35 3.86 -15.79 9.75
C PRO A 35 4.59 -17.12 9.93
N LYS A 36 5.92 -17.07 9.88
CA LYS A 36 6.75 -18.28 9.99
C LYS A 36 7.10 -18.65 11.41
N ASP A 37 6.98 -17.76 12.36
CA ASP A 37 7.27 -17.91 13.78
C ASP A 37 8.47 -18.84 14.09
N GLY A 38 9.60 -18.58 13.43
CA GLY A 38 10.81 -19.41 13.49
C GLY A 38 10.74 -20.76 12.75
N ASN A 39 9.56 -21.24 12.39
CA ASN A 39 9.34 -22.47 11.67
C ASN A 39 9.17 -22.24 10.17
N LEU A 40 9.84 -23.03 9.34
CA LEU A 40 9.69 -22.99 7.88
C LEU A 40 8.30 -23.52 7.45
N LEU A 41 7.79 -24.50 8.16
CA LEU A 41 6.52 -25.17 7.89
C LEU A 41 5.48 -24.69 8.91
N VAL A 42 4.48 -23.98 8.42
CA VAL A 42 3.38 -23.47 9.25
C VAL A 42 2.05 -23.97 8.72
N GLU A 43 1.31 -24.64 9.58
CA GLU A 43 -0.09 -25.04 9.39
C GLU A 43 -0.91 -24.47 10.54
N MET A 44 -2.06 -23.93 10.23
CA MET A 44 -2.98 -23.35 11.21
C MET A 44 -4.37 -23.94 10.98
N GLU A 45 -4.97 -24.46 12.04
CA GLU A 45 -6.37 -24.89 12.02
C GLU A 45 -7.29 -23.67 12.01
N LEU A 46 -8.37 -23.78 11.25
CA LEU A 46 -9.36 -22.70 11.11
C LEU A 46 -10.47 -22.89 12.17
N ALA A 47 -10.68 -21.87 12.99
CA ALA A 47 -11.85 -21.77 13.86
C ALA A 47 -13.10 -21.25 13.13
N CYS A 48 -12.95 -20.75 11.92
CA CYS A 48 -14.04 -20.27 11.07
C CYS A 48 -14.18 -21.12 9.79
N PRO A 49 -15.32 -21.04 9.09
CA PRO A 49 -15.46 -21.63 7.76
C PRO A 49 -14.45 -21.03 6.77
N ARG A 50 -13.92 -21.83 5.84
CA ARG A 50 -12.99 -21.34 4.80
C ARG A 50 -13.56 -20.17 4.00
N ARG A 51 -14.85 -20.09 3.79
CA ARG A 51 -15.52 -18.98 3.14
C ARG A 51 -15.30 -17.64 3.88
N GLN A 52 -15.10 -17.69 5.20
CA GLN A 52 -14.84 -16.56 6.07
C GLN A 52 -13.32 -16.31 6.27
N THR A 53 -12.54 -16.60 5.24
CA THR A 53 -11.10 -16.28 5.23
C THR A 53 -10.81 -15.29 4.11
N MET A 54 -9.94 -14.31 4.40
CA MET A 54 -9.57 -13.24 3.47
C MET A 54 -8.05 -13.11 3.39
N LEU A 55 -7.53 -13.01 2.18
CA LEU A 55 -6.12 -12.66 1.94
C LEU A 55 -6.02 -11.25 1.36
N LEU A 56 -5.23 -10.39 1.98
CA LEU A 56 -4.81 -9.09 1.44
C LEU A 56 -3.41 -9.22 0.84
N THR A 57 -3.22 -8.74 -0.38
CA THR A 57 -1.94 -8.83 -1.10
C THR A 57 -1.28 -7.46 -1.23
N PRO A 58 -0.39 -7.06 -0.30
CA PRO A 58 0.21 -5.71 -0.30
C PRO A 58 1.33 -5.51 -1.31
N GLU A 59 1.96 -6.60 -1.79
CA GLU A 59 3.07 -6.52 -2.73
C GLU A 59 2.59 -6.66 -4.17
N PRO A 60 3.17 -5.91 -5.14
CA PRO A 60 2.78 -6.04 -6.55
C PRO A 60 3.15 -7.41 -7.13
N SER A 61 2.45 -7.84 -8.17
CA SER A 61 2.66 -9.13 -8.82
C SER A 61 4.08 -9.28 -9.42
N SER A 62 4.73 -8.17 -9.77
CA SER A 62 6.14 -8.13 -10.20
C SER A 62 7.12 -8.54 -9.10
N ILE A 63 6.78 -8.34 -7.84
CA ILE A 63 7.57 -8.70 -6.66
C ILE A 63 7.14 -10.06 -6.10
N THR A 64 5.85 -10.22 -5.82
CA THR A 64 5.30 -11.43 -5.19
C THR A 64 4.25 -12.09 -6.06
N VAL A 65 4.46 -13.36 -6.40
CA VAL A 65 3.46 -14.24 -7.00
C VAL A 65 2.98 -15.21 -5.94
N TYR A 66 1.71 -15.13 -5.58
CA TYR A 66 1.16 -15.95 -4.50
C TYR A 66 0.96 -17.42 -4.92
N GLY A 67 0.60 -17.65 -6.16
CA GLY A 67 0.33 -18.99 -6.71
C GLY A 67 -1.10 -19.47 -6.44
N THR A 68 -1.69 -20.12 -7.44
CA THR A 68 -3.10 -20.56 -7.43
C THR A 68 -3.43 -21.46 -6.23
N ASP A 69 -2.53 -22.38 -5.88
CA ASP A 69 -2.80 -23.34 -4.78
C ASP A 69 -2.77 -22.66 -3.39
N TYR A 70 -2.01 -21.57 -3.23
CA TYR A 70 -2.04 -20.76 -2.03
C TYR A 70 -3.34 -19.94 -1.96
N LEU A 71 -3.70 -19.27 -3.05
CA LEU A 71 -4.89 -18.44 -3.13
C LEU A 71 -6.18 -19.24 -2.85
N LYS A 72 -6.27 -20.47 -3.34
CA LYS A 72 -7.44 -21.36 -3.15
C LYS A 72 -7.76 -21.71 -1.69
N GLN A 73 -6.85 -21.43 -0.76
CA GLN A 73 -7.11 -21.67 0.65
C GLN A 73 -8.02 -20.61 1.27
N PHE A 74 -8.16 -19.46 0.61
CA PHE A 74 -8.95 -18.33 1.10
C PHE A 74 -10.32 -18.28 0.43
N GLY A 75 -11.31 -17.75 1.16
CA GLY A 75 -12.64 -17.49 0.64
C GLY A 75 -12.67 -16.26 -0.26
N THR A 76 -11.81 -15.26 0.03
CA THR A 76 -11.75 -13.97 -0.69
C THR A 76 -10.31 -13.49 -0.82
N ILE A 77 -9.98 -12.94 -1.97
CA ILE A 77 -8.70 -12.26 -2.22
C ILE A 77 -8.96 -10.78 -2.46
N VAL A 78 -8.35 -9.92 -1.66
CA VAL A 78 -8.36 -8.47 -1.86
C VAL A 78 -6.99 -8.06 -2.41
N THR A 79 -6.96 -7.52 -3.62
CA THR A 79 -5.71 -7.37 -4.37
C THR A 79 -5.77 -6.24 -5.38
N TYR A 80 -4.60 -5.68 -5.68
CA TYR A 80 -4.36 -4.84 -6.86
C TYR A 80 -3.49 -5.54 -7.92
N HIS A 81 -3.24 -6.85 -7.75
CA HIS A 81 -2.61 -7.62 -8.82
C HIS A 81 -3.46 -7.57 -10.07
N GLU A 82 -2.82 -7.61 -11.22
CA GLU A 82 -3.52 -7.67 -12.49
C GLU A 82 -4.32 -8.98 -12.59
N PRO A 83 -5.51 -8.96 -13.24
CA PRO A 83 -6.38 -10.14 -13.34
C PRO A 83 -5.70 -11.39 -13.89
N TRP A 84 -4.71 -11.21 -14.77
CA TRP A 84 -3.94 -12.33 -15.34
C TRP A 84 -2.92 -12.94 -14.36
N ALA A 85 -2.61 -12.27 -13.25
CA ALA A 85 -1.67 -12.74 -12.21
C ALA A 85 -2.40 -13.42 -11.03
N VAL A 86 -3.72 -13.39 -10.99
CA VAL A 86 -4.55 -13.94 -9.89
C VAL A 86 -5.60 -14.89 -10.48
N ASN A 87 -5.54 -16.15 -10.06
CA ASN A 87 -6.55 -17.15 -10.45
C ASN A 87 -7.33 -17.58 -9.21
N HIS A 88 -8.46 -16.90 -8.97
CA HIS A 88 -9.35 -17.19 -7.84
C HIS A 88 -10.79 -16.77 -8.19
N PRO A 89 -11.84 -17.55 -7.78
CA PRO A 89 -13.23 -17.25 -8.13
C PRO A 89 -13.80 -15.99 -7.46
N ASN A 90 -13.29 -15.62 -6.30
CA ASN A 90 -13.76 -14.46 -5.54
C ASN A 90 -12.61 -13.49 -5.29
N VAL A 91 -12.44 -12.54 -6.21
CA VAL A 91 -11.40 -11.51 -6.16
C VAL A 91 -12.04 -10.13 -6.08
N VAL A 92 -11.57 -9.33 -5.16
CA VAL A 92 -11.89 -7.91 -5.03
C VAL A 92 -10.67 -7.12 -5.52
N TYR A 93 -10.81 -6.53 -6.69
CA TYR A 93 -9.76 -5.67 -7.27
C TYR A 93 -9.88 -4.27 -6.72
N CYS A 94 -9.07 -3.97 -5.72
CA CYS A 94 -8.98 -2.65 -5.13
C CYS A 94 -7.64 -2.49 -4.39
N HIS A 95 -7.39 -1.30 -3.90
CA HIS A 95 -6.34 -1.07 -2.90
C HIS A 95 -6.61 -1.91 -1.64
N PRO A 96 -5.69 -2.80 -1.22
CA PRO A 96 -5.93 -3.73 -0.11
C PRO A 96 -5.79 -3.10 1.28
N GLY A 97 -5.61 -1.78 1.35
CA GLY A 97 -5.20 -1.09 2.57
C GLY A 97 -3.71 -1.26 2.85
N MET A 98 -3.05 -0.17 3.16
CA MET A 98 -1.64 -0.17 3.53
C MET A 98 -1.48 0.39 4.94
N VAL A 99 -0.46 -0.09 5.61
CA VAL A 99 0.00 0.56 6.84
C VAL A 99 0.71 1.85 6.44
N TRP A 100 0.29 2.98 6.97
CA TRP A 100 1.04 4.23 6.79
C TRP A 100 2.28 4.27 7.68
N TYR A 101 3.30 5.02 7.21
CA TYR A 101 4.54 5.23 7.95
C TYR A 101 4.68 6.66 8.49
N TYR A 102 3.73 7.53 8.17
CA TYR A 102 3.64 8.86 8.76
C TYR A 102 3.51 8.76 10.28
N GLY A 103 4.32 9.51 11.02
CA GLY A 103 4.32 9.50 12.48
C GLY A 103 4.90 8.22 13.10
N TYR A 104 5.79 7.49 12.41
CA TYR A 104 6.50 6.34 12.96
C TYR A 104 8.00 6.60 13.06
N SER A 105 8.52 6.62 14.29
CA SER A 105 9.95 6.71 14.58
C SER A 105 10.57 5.31 14.59
N TYR A 106 11.47 5.06 13.65
CA TYR A 106 12.17 3.77 13.57
C TYR A 106 13.18 3.56 14.69
N SER A 107 13.86 4.63 15.15
CA SER A 107 14.88 4.54 16.20
C SER A 107 14.28 4.34 17.58
N GLN A 108 13.11 4.94 17.85
CA GLN A 108 12.45 4.88 19.15
C GLN A 108 11.38 3.80 19.24
N GLY A 109 10.92 3.27 18.10
CA GLY A 109 9.79 2.35 18.03
C GLY A 109 8.46 2.98 18.48
N THR A 110 8.38 4.32 18.51
CA THR A 110 7.17 5.07 18.85
C THR A 110 6.36 5.41 17.62
N CYS A 111 5.07 5.64 17.80
CA CYS A 111 4.20 6.00 16.69
C CYS A 111 3.11 6.97 17.13
N THR A 112 2.81 7.93 16.26
CA THR A 112 1.63 8.80 16.38
C THR A 112 0.37 7.95 16.14
N SER A 113 -0.61 8.07 17.01
CA SER A 113 -1.88 7.35 16.94
C SER A 113 -2.81 7.94 15.87
N TYR A 114 -3.87 7.19 15.55
CA TYR A 114 -4.95 7.66 14.68
C TYR A 114 -5.53 9.02 15.11
N ASP A 115 -5.83 9.15 16.41
CA ASP A 115 -6.49 10.35 16.94
C ASP A 115 -5.55 11.55 16.96
N GLU A 116 -4.27 11.35 17.28
CA GLU A 116 -3.25 12.39 17.21
C GLU A 116 -3.05 12.86 15.76
N ILE A 117 -2.92 11.93 14.80
CA ILE A 117 -2.85 12.30 13.39
C ILE A 117 -4.11 13.06 12.97
N LYS A 118 -5.30 12.60 13.37
CA LYS A 118 -6.57 13.23 13.00
C LYS A 118 -6.69 14.66 13.54
N ALA A 119 -6.22 14.89 14.76
CA ALA A 119 -6.27 16.19 15.44
C ALA A 119 -5.11 17.13 15.05
N GLU A 120 -4.11 16.65 14.31
CA GLU A 120 -2.91 17.42 14.02
C GLU A 120 -3.21 18.62 13.09
N GLU A 121 -2.90 19.81 13.57
CA GLU A 121 -2.90 21.05 12.80
C GLU A 121 -1.47 21.34 12.33
N LEU A 122 -1.28 21.45 11.02
CA LEU A 122 0.04 21.57 10.42
C LEU A 122 0.29 22.97 9.87
N GLN A 123 1.40 23.58 10.26
CA GLN A 123 1.89 24.82 9.69
C GLN A 123 2.91 24.55 8.60
N LYS A 124 2.69 25.06 7.41
CA LYS A 124 3.57 24.90 6.26
C LYS A 124 4.62 26.01 6.23
N GLN A 125 5.88 25.62 6.28
CA GLN A 125 7.03 26.55 6.36
C GLN A 125 7.96 26.45 5.15
N ALA A 126 7.90 25.34 4.41
CA ALA A 126 8.78 25.04 3.29
C ALA A 126 7.97 24.72 2.01
N ALA A 127 8.60 24.88 0.86
CA ALA A 127 7.94 24.72 -0.43
C ALA A 127 7.70 23.25 -0.76
N ILE A 128 8.74 22.48 -1.10
CA ILE A 128 8.60 21.18 -1.73
C ILE A 128 9.62 20.16 -1.22
N SER A 129 9.14 18.92 -1.03
CA SER A 129 9.97 17.79 -0.63
C SER A 129 9.76 16.56 -1.50
N THR A 130 10.65 15.60 -1.39
CA THR A 130 10.49 14.24 -1.89
C THR A 130 11.22 13.22 -1.03
N MET A 131 10.76 11.97 -1.06
CA MET A 131 11.47 10.84 -0.45
C MET A 131 12.04 9.93 -1.53
N CYS A 132 13.36 9.88 -1.65
CA CYS A 132 14.05 9.03 -2.61
C CYS A 132 15.32 8.44 -1.98
N SER A 133 15.38 7.12 -1.80
CA SER A 133 16.61 6.48 -1.32
C SER A 133 17.58 6.24 -2.47
N SER A 134 18.88 6.24 -2.20
CA SER A 134 19.94 5.96 -3.17
C SER A 134 20.07 4.48 -3.55
N LYS A 135 19.30 3.56 -2.92
CA LYS A 135 19.32 2.14 -3.27
C LYS A 135 18.86 1.93 -4.70
N SER A 136 19.64 1.24 -5.51
CA SER A 136 19.30 0.93 -6.91
C SER A 136 18.78 -0.51 -7.05
N GLY A 137 17.59 -0.68 -7.58
CA GLY A 137 17.01 -1.98 -7.94
C GLY A 137 16.81 -2.08 -9.45
N ARG A 138 17.37 -3.13 -10.10
CA ARG A 138 17.34 -3.28 -11.57
C ARG A 138 15.96 -3.56 -12.18
N THR A 139 14.94 -3.94 -11.38
CA THR A 139 13.67 -4.47 -11.87
C THR A 139 12.47 -3.56 -11.61
N THR A 140 12.68 -2.37 -11.05
CA THR A 140 11.62 -1.42 -10.68
C THR A 140 11.90 -0.05 -11.29
N LEU A 141 10.93 0.86 -11.22
CA LEU A 141 11.10 2.27 -11.58
C LEU A 141 12.15 3.01 -10.74
N HIS A 142 12.82 2.30 -9.82
CA HIS A 142 13.73 2.89 -8.83
C HIS A 142 14.87 3.69 -9.46
N THR A 143 15.56 3.12 -10.47
CA THR A 143 16.67 3.83 -11.16
C THR A 143 16.17 5.07 -11.90
N LYS A 144 15.00 4.96 -12.58
CA LYS A 144 14.39 6.10 -13.28
C LYS A 144 14.01 7.20 -12.27
N ARG A 145 13.50 6.82 -11.10
CA ARG A 145 13.12 7.74 -10.02
C ARG A 145 14.31 8.50 -9.48
N VAL A 146 15.43 7.83 -9.20
CA VAL A 146 16.67 8.47 -8.72
C VAL A 146 17.16 9.49 -9.74
N GLY A 147 17.37 9.09 -11.00
CA GLY A 147 17.83 10.00 -12.05
C GLY A 147 16.88 11.18 -12.31
N PHE A 148 15.55 10.95 -12.22
CA PHE A 148 14.56 12.03 -12.29
C PHE A 148 14.72 13.01 -11.12
N THR A 149 14.84 12.51 -9.89
CA THR A 149 14.95 13.32 -8.67
C THR A 149 16.25 14.15 -8.66
N ASP A 150 17.38 13.57 -9.05
CA ASP A 150 18.67 14.26 -9.12
C ASP A 150 18.63 15.41 -10.13
N ARG A 151 18.07 15.16 -11.31
CA ARG A 151 17.88 16.18 -12.32
C ARG A 151 16.94 17.29 -11.86
N LEU A 152 15.85 16.90 -11.19
CA LEU A 152 14.87 17.86 -10.67
C LEU A 152 15.48 18.76 -9.60
N LYS A 153 16.36 18.24 -8.74
CA LYS A 153 17.08 19.04 -7.74
C LYS A 153 17.98 20.11 -8.38
N ALA A 154 18.57 19.81 -9.53
CA ALA A 154 19.40 20.78 -10.26
C ALA A 154 18.56 21.94 -10.82
N ASP A 155 17.35 21.66 -11.34
CA ASP A 155 16.45 22.64 -11.95
C ASP A 155 15.46 23.30 -10.97
N LEU A 156 15.36 22.76 -9.75
CA LEU A 156 14.48 23.22 -8.64
C LEU A 156 15.29 23.20 -7.34
N PRO A 157 16.14 24.20 -7.08
CA PRO A 157 17.05 24.22 -5.92
C PRO A 157 16.36 24.14 -4.55
N GLU A 158 15.11 24.62 -4.43
CA GLU A 158 14.29 24.56 -3.24
C GLU A 158 13.74 23.14 -2.92
N LEU A 159 13.83 22.18 -3.84
CA LEU A 159 13.42 20.81 -3.57
C LEU A 159 14.30 20.19 -2.48
N GLU A 160 13.70 19.72 -1.40
CA GLU A 160 14.40 18.95 -0.38
C GLU A 160 14.20 17.44 -0.59
N ILE A 161 15.32 16.69 -0.58
CA ILE A 161 15.33 15.25 -0.83
C ILE A 161 15.70 14.53 0.45
N PHE A 162 14.83 13.61 0.86
CA PHE A 162 15.00 12.75 2.04
C PHE A 162 15.14 11.29 1.66
N GLY A 163 15.85 10.51 2.47
CA GLY A 163 15.98 9.08 2.31
C GLY A 163 17.36 8.53 2.63
N HIS A 164 17.47 7.21 2.65
CA HIS A 164 18.74 6.54 2.90
C HIS A 164 19.78 6.88 1.82
N GLY A 165 20.96 7.28 2.27
CA GLY A 165 22.07 7.66 1.40
C GLY A 165 22.00 9.11 0.86
N VAL A 166 20.98 9.89 1.27
CA VAL A 166 20.86 11.33 0.99
C VAL A 166 20.76 12.08 2.33
N ARG A 167 19.57 12.38 2.78
CA ARG A 167 19.29 12.95 4.10
C ARG A 167 18.39 11.97 4.87
N TYR A 168 18.96 11.31 5.85
CA TYR A 168 18.21 10.36 6.69
C TYR A 168 17.19 11.11 7.54
N ILE A 169 16.00 10.54 7.68
CA ILE A 169 14.96 10.95 8.63
C ILE A 169 14.48 9.71 9.38
N ASP A 170 14.15 9.87 10.63
CA ASP A 170 13.66 8.81 11.47
C ASP A 170 12.15 8.59 11.30
N ASP A 171 11.40 9.70 11.17
CA ASP A 171 9.98 9.71 10.87
C ASP A 171 9.72 10.37 9.52
N LYS A 172 8.97 9.68 8.64
CA LYS A 172 8.56 10.25 7.34
C LYS A 172 7.79 11.56 7.46
N ALA A 173 7.15 11.82 8.58
CA ALA A 173 6.45 13.06 8.84
C ALA A 173 7.38 14.29 8.77
N GLU A 174 8.67 14.15 9.05
CA GLU A 174 9.67 15.23 8.92
C GLU A 174 9.78 15.75 7.47
N ALA A 175 9.59 14.87 6.49
CA ALA A 175 9.61 15.24 5.07
C ALA A 175 8.23 15.73 4.54
N LEU A 176 7.19 15.74 5.37
CA LEU A 176 5.82 16.04 4.96
C LEU A 176 5.21 17.21 5.74
N ARG A 177 5.30 17.20 7.07
CA ARG A 177 4.68 18.22 7.94
C ARG A 177 4.99 19.65 7.53
N PRO A 178 6.25 20.06 7.31
CA PRO A 178 6.57 21.46 7.03
C PRO A 178 6.36 21.87 5.56
N TYR A 179 6.11 20.91 4.64
CA TYR A 179 6.09 21.17 3.20
C TYR A 179 4.68 21.35 2.65
N ARG A 180 4.47 22.34 1.76
CA ARG A 180 3.22 22.51 1.00
C ARG A 180 3.06 21.44 -0.07
N TYR A 181 4.15 21.13 -0.77
CA TYR A 181 4.16 20.19 -1.89
C TYR A 181 5.04 18.98 -1.59
N HIS A 182 4.66 17.82 -2.11
CA HIS A 182 5.47 16.61 -2.01
C HIS A 182 5.47 15.84 -3.33
N ILE A 183 6.64 15.36 -3.78
CA ILE A 183 6.72 14.51 -4.96
C ILE A 183 6.64 13.05 -4.52
N ALA A 184 5.53 12.41 -4.82
CA ALA A 184 5.23 11.02 -4.48
C ALA A 184 5.31 10.14 -5.73
N ILE A 185 6.36 9.32 -5.83
CA ILE A 185 6.59 8.43 -6.98
C ILE A 185 6.54 6.98 -6.51
N GLU A 186 5.58 6.21 -7.06
CA GLU A 186 5.47 4.79 -6.79
C GLU A 186 6.56 3.97 -7.50
N ASN A 187 6.85 2.79 -6.95
CA ASN A 187 7.79 1.87 -7.56
C ASN A 187 7.18 1.04 -8.69
N HIS A 188 5.86 1.07 -8.81
CA HIS A 188 5.11 0.30 -9.80
C HIS A 188 3.92 1.11 -10.29
N HIS A 189 3.70 1.12 -11.61
CA HIS A 189 2.60 1.84 -12.25
C HIS A 189 1.54 0.83 -12.70
N ALA A 190 0.50 0.67 -11.88
CA ALA A 190 -0.62 -0.24 -12.16
C ALA A 190 -1.90 0.27 -11.52
N LEU A 191 -3.05 -0.19 -12.03
CA LEU A 191 -4.36 0.10 -11.43
C LEU A 191 -4.38 -0.33 -9.96
N HIS A 192 -4.99 0.49 -9.12
CA HIS A 192 -5.16 0.27 -7.68
C HIS A 192 -3.87 0.19 -6.86
N HIS A 193 -2.69 0.34 -7.49
CA HIS A 193 -1.40 0.31 -6.80
C HIS A 193 -1.08 1.68 -6.18
N LEU A 194 -1.78 1.99 -5.10
CA LEU A 194 -1.48 3.11 -4.22
C LEU A 194 -0.74 2.57 -3.00
N THR A 195 0.33 3.23 -2.59
CA THR A 195 1.05 2.85 -1.39
C THR A 195 1.05 3.98 -0.37
N GLU A 196 1.77 3.75 0.72
CA GLU A 196 2.00 4.76 1.74
C GLU A 196 2.56 6.08 1.19
N LYS A 197 3.16 6.09 -0.01
CA LYS A 197 3.75 7.32 -0.57
C LYS A 197 2.72 8.40 -0.84
N LEU A 198 1.56 8.01 -1.35
CA LEU A 198 0.46 8.94 -1.58
C LEU A 198 -0.32 9.21 -0.30
N THR A 199 -0.64 8.16 0.47
CA THR A 199 -1.42 8.32 1.71
C THR A 199 -0.67 9.09 2.78
N ASP A 200 0.64 8.82 3.00
CA ASP A 200 1.45 9.58 3.95
C ASP A 200 1.57 11.06 3.55
N ALA A 201 1.63 11.37 2.24
CA ALA A 201 1.60 12.75 1.76
C ALA A 201 0.31 13.47 2.16
N PHE A 202 -0.85 12.81 2.04
CA PHE A 202 -2.12 13.37 2.50
C PHE A 202 -2.17 13.49 4.03
N LEU A 203 -1.65 12.50 4.77
CA LEU A 203 -1.57 12.59 6.23
C LEU A 203 -0.75 13.80 6.67
N GLY A 204 0.31 14.12 5.94
CA GLY A 204 1.11 15.33 6.14
C GLY A 204 0.50 16.61 5.57
N HIS A 205 -0.76 16.63 5.11
CA HIS A 205 -1.42 17.80 4.50
C HIS A 205 -0.61 18.42 3.34
N THR A 206 0.05 17.63 2.53
CA THR A 206 0.75 18.14 1.34
C THR A 206 -0.13 18.05 0.11
N LEU A 207 0.12 18.89 -0.89
CA LEU A 207 -0.36 18.68 -2.26
C LEU A 207 0.65 17.80 -3.01
N PRO A 208 0.33 16.51 -3.28
CA PRO A 208 1.28 15.63 -3.94
C PRO A 208 1.32 15.85 -5.44
N PHE A 209 2.54 15.94 -6.01
CA PHE A 209 2.81 15.60 -7.41
C PHE A 209 2.97 14.09 -7.48
N TYR A 210 2.04 13.40 -8.13
CA TYR A 210 1.93 11.96 -8.03
C TYR A 210 2.22 11.23 -9.33
N HIS A 211 3.13 10.26 -9.28
CA HIS A 211 3.36 9.27 -10.33
C HIS A 211 3.14 7.87 -9.79
N GLY A 212 2.04 7.22 -10.17
CA GLY A 212 1.66 5.92 -9.63
C GLY A 212 0.42 5.35 -10.27
N ALA A 213 -0.56 4.92 -9.47
CA ALA A 213 -1.80 4.33 -9.95
C ALA A 213 -2.56 5.28 -10.89
N PRO A 214 -2.83 4.89 -12.16
CA PRO A 214 -3.56 5.73 -13.10
C PRO A 214 -4.99 6.04 -12.65
N ASN A 215 -5.55 5.21 -11.79
CA ASN A 215 -6.88 5.39 -11.24
C ASN A 215 -6.89 5.89 -9.79
N ALA A 216 -5.90 6.68 -9.37
CA ALA A 216 -5.87 7.27 -8.02
C ALA A 216 -7.12 8.14 -7.73
N ALA A 217 -7.70 8.75 -8.75
CA ALA A 217 -8.93 9.54 -8.65
C ALA A 217 -10.19 8.73 -8.28
N ASP A 218 -10.16 7.40 -8.39
CA ASP A 218 -11.25 6.53 -7.89
C ASP A 218 -11.28 6.50 -6.34
N TYR A 219 -10.17 6.83 -5.72
CA TYR A 219 -9.97 6.77 -4.26
C TYR A 219 -9.95 8.15 -3.60
N PHE A 220 -9.35 9.12 -4.26
CA PHE A 220 -9.15 10.47 -3.74
C PHE A 220 -9.75 11.52 -4.65
N PRO A 221 -10.15 12.70 -4.13
CA PRO A 221 -10.59 13.79 -4.99
C PRO A 221 -9.53 14.10 -6.06
N LYS A 222 -9.93 14.22 -7.32
CA LYS A 222 -9.00 14.46 -8.43
C LYS A 222 -8.16 15.74 -8.25
N ASP A 223 -8.68 16.71 -7.52
CA ASP A 223 -8.03 17.99 -7.26
C ASP A 223 -7.14 17.97 -6.02
N SER A 224 -7.07 16.83 -5.29
CA SER A 224 -6.20 16.66 -4.12
C SER A 224 -4.75 16.32 -4.46
N PHE A 225 -4.45 15.98 -5.69
CA PHE A 225 -3.11 15.66 -6.18
C PHE A 225 -2.94 16.11 -7.64
N ILE A 226 -1.70 16.23 -8.08
CA ILE A 226 -1.36 16.61 -9.45
C ILE A 226 -0.65 15.42 -10.11
N PRO A 227 -1.26 14.78 -11.12
CA PRO A 227 -0.60 13.71 -11.85
C PRO A 227 0.64 14.24 -12.60
N ILE A 228 1.74 13.51 -12.48
CA ILE A 228 2.99 13.79 -13.20
C ILE A 228 3.49 12.55 -13.94
N ASP A 229 4.26 12.75 -15.00
CA ASP A 229 4.95 11.68 -15.71
C ASP A 229 6.47 11.86 -15.62
N ILE A 230 7.13 11.01 -14.82
CA ILE A 230 8.58 11.05 -14.65
C ILE A 230 9.36 10.71 -15.93
N THR A 231 8.72 10.18 -16.97
CA THR A 231 9.33 9.92 -18.28
C THR A 231 9.34 11.16 -19.16
N ASN A 232 8.43 12.11 -18.92
CA ASN A 232 8.38 13.40 -19.59
C ASN A 232 8.87 14.52 -18.67
N TYR A 233 10.20 14.60 -18.54
CA TYR A 233 10.84 15.50 -17.57
C TYR A 233 10.45 16.97 -17.74
N ARG A 234 10.49 17.49 -18.98
CA ARG A 234 10.21 18.94 -19.24
C ARG A 234 8.79 19.30 -18.84
N GLN A 235 7.82 18.55 -19.32
CA GLN A 235 6.42 18.78 -18.96
C GLN A 235 6.21 18.70 -17.44
N THR A 236 6.81 17.72 -16.78
CA THR A 236 6.69 17.56 -15.33
C THR A 236 7.32 18.74 -14.57
N LEU A 237 8.49 19.21 -15.01
CA LEU A 237 9.13 20.39 -14.40
C LEU A 237 8.26 21.65 -14.57
N ASP A 238 7.69 21.87 -15.76
CA ASP A 238 6.81 23.02 -16.05
C ASP A 238 5.54 22.96 -15.19
N ILE A 239 4.93 21.78 -15.03
CA ILE A 239 3.77 21.55 -14.13
C ILE A 239 4.15 21.93 -12.70
N ILE A 240 5.27 21.40 -12.16
CA ILE A 240 5.69 21.67 -10.80
C ILE A 240 5.93 23.17 -10.59
N LYS A 241 6.69 23.83 -11.48
CA LYS A 241 6.99 25.26 -11.37
C LYS A 241 5.73 26.13 -11.44
N SER A 242 4.85 25.86 -12.39
CA SER A 242 3.60 26.62 -12.53
C SER A 242 2.68 26.45 -11.33
N THR A 243 2.52 25.22 -10.83
CA THR A 243 1.71 24.94 -9.64
C THR A 243 2.21 25.68 -8.40
N ILE A 244 3.53 25.70 -8.18
CA ILE A 244 4.13 26.41 -7.06
C ILE A 244 3.97 27.95 -7.25
N ALA A 245 4.25 28.44 -8.45
CA ALA A 245 4.15 29.89 -8.74
C ALA A 245 2.72 30.42 -8.61
N ASN A 246 1.73 29.61 -8.96
CA ASN A 246 0.31 29.95 -8.82
C ASN A 246 -0.25 29.70 -7.41
N ASN A 247 0.57 29.22 -6.48
CA ASN A 247 0.15 28.89 -5.11
C ASN A 247 -1.07 27.95 -5.02
N GLU A 248 -1.15 26.96 -5.91
CA GLU A 248 -2.30 26.03 -6.00
C GLU A 248 -2.53 25.21 -4.72
N PHE A 249 -1.55 25.13 -3.82
CA PHE A 249 -1.70 24.48 -2.53
C PHE A 249 -2.87 25.09 -1.73
N GLU A 250 -2.94 26.42 -1.64
CA GLU A 250 -4.00 27.10 -0.88
C GLU A 250 -5.38 26.87 -1.51
N ASP A 251 -5.48 26.95 -2.83
CA ASP A 251 -6.73 26.73 -3.56
C ASP A 251 -7.26 25.31 -3.43
N ARG A 252 -6.34 24.34 -3.22
CA ARG A 252 -6.66 22.92 -3.15
C ARG A 252 -6.79 22.36 -1.73
N LEU A 253 -6.60 23.17 -0.69
CA LEU A 253 -6.71 22.76 0.72
C LEU A 253 -7.98 21.95 1.04
N PRO A 254 -9.18 22.32 0.58
CA PRO A 254 -10.39 21.53 0.87
C PRO A 254 -10.30 20.09 0.33
N TYR A 255 -9.71 19.91 -0.85
CA TYR A 255 -9.53 18.59 -1.46
C TYR A 255 -8.44 17.79 -0.76
N ILE A 256 -7.36 18.44 -0.31
CA ILE A 256 -6.30 17.82 0.48
C ILE A 256 -6.85 17.32 1.82
N HIS A 257 -7.69 18.12 2.49
CA HIS A 257 -8.35 17.74 3.74
C HIS A 257 -9.26 16.52 3.55
N GLU A 258 -10.06 16.51 2.48
CA GLU A 258 -10.92 15.36 2.16
C GLU A 258 -10.08 14.12 1.81
N ALA A 259 -8.99 14.26 1.05
CA ALA A 259 -8.08 13.15 0.76
C ALA A 259 -7.44 12.59 2.04
N ARG A 260 -7.03 13.46 2.96
CA ARG A 260 -6.52 13.06 4.27
C ARG A 260 -7.56 12.30 5.08
N ARG A 261 -8.80 12.78 5.12
CA ARG A 261 -9.90 12.07 5.77
C ARG A 261 -10.06 10.67 5.17
N ARG A 262 -10.08 10.55 3.84
CA ARG A 262 -10.19 9.26 3.15
C ARG A 262 -8.99 8.36 3.44
N ALA A 263 -7.77 8.89 3.50
CA ALA A 263 -6.57 8.12 3.85
C ALA A 263 -6.69 7.52 5.26
N LEU A 264 -7.18 8.28 6.23
CA LEU A 264 -7.38 7.83 7.61
C LEU A 264 -8.56 6.86 7.77
N GLU A 265 -9.69 7.14 7.10
CA GLU A 265 -10.99 6.52 7.41
C GLU A 265 -11.41 5.47 6.38
N GLU A 266 -11.15 5.70 5.08
CA GLU A 266 -11.65 4.82 4.01
C GLU A 266 -10.56 3.89 3.43
N MET A 267 -9.31 4.39 3.35
CA MET A 267 -8.16 3.63 2.85
C MET A 267 -7.38 2.94 3.96
N ASN A 268 -7.78 3.13 5.20
CA ASN A 268 -7.30 2.37 6.34
C ASN A 268 -7.55 0.88 6.11
N MET A 269 -6.53 0.04 6.35
CA MET A 269 -6.63 -1.41 6.13
C MET A 269 -7.84 -2.03 6.86
N PHE A 270 -8.12 -1.60 8.08
CA PHE A 270 -9.22 -2.13 8.90
C PHE A 270 -10.58 -1.67 8.40
N ALA A 271 -10.67 -0.47 7.83
CA ALA A 271 -11.88 -0.01 7.15
C ALA A 271 -12.19 -0.83 5.89
N ILE A 272 -11.16 -1.17 5.13
CA ILE A 272 -11.30 -2.02 3.94
C ILE A 272 -11.75 -3.43 4.33
N ILE A 273 -11.18 -4.01 5.37
CA ILE A 273 -11.57 -5.32 5.89
C ILE A 273 -13.03 -5.31 6.34
N ASP A 274 -13.44 -4.35 7.16
CA ASP A 274 -14.83 -4.22 7.64
C ASP A 274 -15.81 -4.07 6.48
N ARG A 275 -15.50 -3.21 5.51
CA ARG A 275 -16.32 -3.01 4.31
C ARG A 275 -16.49 -4.30 3.52
N GLU A 276 -15.41 -5.06 3.31
CA GLU A 276 -15.47 -6.29 2.53
C GLU A 276 -16.18 -7.42 3.28
N ILE A 277 -16.01 -7.55 4.60
CA ILE A 277 -16.77 -8.48 5.44
C ILE A 277 -18.27 -8.13 5.40
N THR A 278 -18.60 -6.85 5.56
CA THR A 278 -20.01 -6.39 5.50
C THR A 278 -20.62 -6.65 4.13
N ARG A 279 -19.89 -6.36 3.03
CA ARG A 279 -20.34 -6.62 1.65
C ARG A 279 -20.63 -8.09 1.39
N GLN A 280 -19.92 -8.99 2.05
CA GLN A 280 -20.11 -10.42 1.93
C GLN A 280 -21.22 -10.98 2.85
N GLY A 281 -21.90 -10.14 3.60
CA GLY A 281 -23.02 -10.50 4.48
C GLY A 281 -22.62 -10.82 5.92
N GLY A 282 -21.42 -10.42 6.34
CA GLY A 282 -20.95 -10.58 7.72
C GLY A 282 -20.60 -12.04 8.07
N THR A 283 -21.10 -12.55 9.19
CA THR A 283 -20.90 -13.92 9.63
C THR A 283 -21.96 -14.87 9.03
N PHE A 284 -21.57 -16.12 8.85
CA PHE A 284 -22.46 -17.17 8.31
C PHE A 284 -22.66 -18.27 9.35
N PRO A 285 -23.65 -18.12 10.27
CA PRO A 285 -23.92 -19.14 11.28
C PRO A 285 -24.33 -20.46 10.64
N GLY A 286 -23.88 -21.57 11.21
CA GLY A 286 -24.24 -22.93 10.75
C GLY A 286 -23.39 -23.50 9.63
N LEU A 287 -22.39 -22.78 9.11
CA LEU A 287 -21.37 -23.34 8.23
C LEU A 287 -20.38 -24.21 9.02
N GLN A 288 -19.94 -25.32 8.39
CA GLN A 288 -18.86 -26.12 8.97
C GLN A 288 -17.61 -25.29 9.20
N THR A 289 -17.17 -25.22 10.44
CA THR A 289 -15.87 -24.71 10.82
C THR A 289 -14.79 -25.76 10.59
N GLY A 290 -13.55 -25.32 10.56
CA GLY A 290 -12.40 -26.21 10.43
C GLY A 290 -11.80 -26.25 9.03
N GLY A 291 -10.73 -27.01 8.94
CA GLY A 291 -9.82 -27.04 7.81
C GLY A 291 -8.47 -26.50 8.22
N VAL A 292 -7.49 -26.68 7.35
CA VAL A 292 -6.11 -26.24 7.60
C VAL A 292 -5.71 -25.23 6.54
N ILE A 293 -5.09 -24.16 6.97
CA ILE A 293 -4.47 -23.17 6.10
C ILE A 293 -2.93 -23.24 6.29
N ARG A 294 -2.19 -23.04 5.20
CA ARG A 294 -0.73 -23.24 5.17
C ARG A 294 -0.05 -22.04 4.55
N ASN A 295 1.14 -21.70 5.05
CA ASN A 295 1.96 -20.73 4.37
C ASN A 295 2.43 -21.24 2.99
N ARG A 296 2.86 -20.32 2.12
CA ARG A 296 3.28 -20.66 0.74
C ARG A 296 4.40 -21.71 0.67
N GLN A 297 5.28 -21.72 1.67
CA GLN A 297 6.40 -22.67 1.70
C GLN A 297 5.95 -24.08 2.07
N THR A 298 5.09 -24.19 3.09
CA THR A 298 4.54 -25.49 3.52
C THR A 298 3.82 -26.22 2.38
N ILE A 299 2.96 -25.50 1.64
CA ILE A 299 2.25 -26.08 0.51
C ILE A 299 3.21 -26.68 -0.52
N ARG A 300 4.29 -25.95 -0.87
CA ARG A 300 5.26 -26.36 -1.87
C ARG A 300 6.09 -27.57 -1.41
N ILE A 301 6.45 -27.63 -0.13
CA ILE A 301 7.23 -28.72 0.44
C ILE A 301 6.39 -29.99 0.57
N LYS A 302 5.14 -29.85 1.08
CA LYS A 302 4.25 -31.01 1.24
C LYS A 302 3.74 -31.59 -0.09
N ASN A 303 3.74 -30.80 -1.16
CA ASN A 303 3.33 -31.25 -2.49
C ASN A 303 4.30 -30.73 -3.58
N PRO A 304 5.25 -31.54 -4.03
CA PRO A 304 6.22 -31.13 -5.04
C PRO A 304 5.59 -30.66 -6.37
N LEU A 305 4.45 -31.20 -6.78
CA LEU A 305 3.73 -30.77 -7.98
C LEU A 305 3.23 -29.32 -7.85
N VAL A 306 2.80 -28.93 -6.66
CA VAL A 306 2.46 -27.55 -6.37
C VAL A 306 3.69 -26.65 -6.43
N GLY A 307 4.84 -27.15 -5.99
CA GLY A 307 6.12 -26.45 -6.13
C GLY A 307 6.45 -26.13 -7.59
N ILE A 308 6.32 -27.12 -8.47
CA ILE A 308 6.56 -26.98 -9.92
C ILE A 308 5.54 -25.98 -10.53
N ARG A 309 4.26 -26.13 -10.23
CA ARG A 309 3.22 -25.19 -10.71
C ARG A 309 3.50 -23.76 -10.26
N SER A 310 3.80 -23.56 -8.98
CA SER A 310 4.12 -22.25 -8.44
C SER A 310 5.36 -21.62 -9.10
N LEU A 311 6.34 -22.43 -9.50
CA LEU A 311 7.49 -21.94 -10.26
C LEU A 311 7.08 -21.52 -11.68
N SER A 312 6.28 -22.32 -12.38
CA SER A 312 5.80 -21.99 -13.73
C SER A 312 4.92 -20.72 -13.72
N GLU A 313 4.04 -20.56 -12.75
CA GLU A 313 3.24 -19.33 -12.56
C GLU A 313 4.15 -18.11 -12.31
N LYS A 314 5.16 -18.26 -11.47
CA LYS A 314 6.15 -17.20 -11.22
C LYS A 314 6.93 -16.82 -12.47
N MET A 315 7.34 -17.80 -13.26
CA MET A 315 8.00 -17.55 -14.55
C MET A 315 7.09 -16.84 -15.53
N TYR A 316 5.86 -17.30 -15.69
CA TYR A 316 4.85 -16.67 -16.55
C TYR A 316 4.64 -15.20 -16.17
N VAL A 317 4.39 -14.89 -14.89
CA VAL A 317 4.17 -13.54 -14.40
C VAL A 317 5.39 -12.65 -14.64
N LYS A 318 6.58 -13.13 -14.34
CA LYS A 318 7.84 -12.38 -14.57
C LYS A 318 8.10 -12.11 -16.05
N THR A 319 7.88 -13.09 -16.91
CA THR A 319 8.04 -12.93 -18.37
C THR A 319 7.06 -11.89 -18.90
N ARG A 320 5.83 -11.93 -18.45
CA ARG A 320 4.79 -10.97 -18.87
C ARG A 320 5.11 -9.54 -18.44
N HIS A 321 5.61 -9.34 -17.22
CA HIS A 321 6.13 -8.03 -16.79
C HIS A 321 7.34 -7.58 -17.59
N GLY A 322 8.28 -8.50 -17.89
CA GLY A 322 9.45 -8.19 -18.72
C GLY A 322 9.07 -7.74 -20.13
N LEU A 323 8.11 -8.42 -20.77
CA LEU A 323 7.61 -8.04 -22.08
C LEU A 323 6.92 -6.66 -22.07
N ARG A 324 6.08 -6.37 -21.06
CA ARG A 324 5.47 -5.04 -20.92
C ARG A 324 6.51 -3.95 -20.75
N ALA A 325 7.50 -4.16 -19.90
CA ALA A 325 8.59 -3.20 -19.69
C ALA A 325 9.39 -2.95 -20.99
N PHE A 326 9.56 -3.97 -21.83
CA PHE A 326 10.24 -3.86 -23.12
C PHE A 326 9.40 -3.13 -24.18
N LEU A 327 8.10 -3.36 -24.20
CA LEU A 327 7.16 -2.73 -25.15
C LEU A 327 6.75 -1.30 -24.78
N GLY A 328 7.18 -0.78 -23.62
CA GLY A 328 6.92 0.60 -23.22
C GLY A 328 5.47 0.90 -22.81
N SER A 329 4.72 -0.12 -22.45
CA SER A 329 3.31 -0.01 -22.05
C SER A 329 3.10 -0.23 -20.55
#